data_b324eabca26e86da6618c95f98c1e56b
#
_entry.id   b324eabca26e86da6618c95f98c1e56b
#
_cell.length_a   1.000
_cell.length_b   1.000
_cell.length_c   1.000
_cell.angle_alpha   90.00
_cell.angle_beta   90.00
_cell.angle_gamma   90.00
#
_symmetry.space_group_name_H-M   'P 1'
#
loop_
_entity.id
_entity.type
_entity.pdbx_description
1 polymer ?
#
loop_
_entity_poly.entity_id
_entity_poly.type
_entity_poly.pdbx_seq_one_letter_code
_entity_poly.pdbx_strand_id
1 'polypeptide(L)'
;MVFALFFVTGALFGQGFKFGVKFDPVITWLRSDVSDVLPEQARLGFDLGLTADFYLARNYAFATGMTLYNTGGTLKYTSGITNFRAKNGNVPIEPHGKVTYNVQYVKIPVAMKLKTHLIGRFVYSANLGFDPMIRVSAKGNFNNETNMSVSDEINFLNMGWHIGIGTEYSLGGEVAFFCGLSVMNTFVDMTKPMHDRITSNNLFFRIGVIF
;
A
#
# COMPACT_ATOMS: atom_id res chain seq x y z
N MET A 1 -16.99 -12.91 -32.42
CA MET A 1 -16.00 -13.38 -31.44
C MET A 1 -16.64 -13.25 -30.08
N VAL A 2 -17.15 -14.36 -29.54
CA VAL A 2 -18.01 -14.42 -28.36
C VAL A 2 -17.10 -14.47 -27.12
N PHE A 3 -17.15 -13.45 -26.26
CA PHE A 3 -16.55 -13.49 -24.93
C PHE A 3 -17.36 -14.47 -24.08
N ALA A 4 -16.85 -15.64 -23.87
CA ALA A 4 -17.37 -16.58 -22.88
C ALA A 4 -17.01 -16.07 -21.49
N LEU A 5 -17.95 -15.38 -20.85
CA LEU A 5 -17.92 -15.08 -19.44
C LEU A 5 -18.12 -16.41 -18.69
N PHE A 6 -17.05 -17.02 -18.23
CA PHE A 6 -17.14 -18.14 -17.30
C PHE A 6 -17.66 -17.61 -15.95
N PHE A 7 -18.97 -17.64 -15.79
CA PHE A 7 -19.60 -17.67 -14.49
C PHE A 7 -19.26 -19.03 -13.84
N VAL A 8 -18.22 -19.04 -13.02
CA VAL A 8 -18.03 -20.11 -12.04
C VAL A 8 -19.03 -19.83 -10.92
N THR A 9 -20.28 -20.15 -11.19
CA THR A 9 -21.33 -20.16 -10.20
C THR A 9 -21.28 -21.46 -9.42
N GLY A 10 -21.15 -21.39 -8.11
CA GLY A 10 -21.82 -22.31 -7.23
C GLY A 10 -21.02 -23.30 -6.38
N ALA A 11 -19.71 -23.17 -6.19
CA ALA A 11 -18.99 -24.07 -5.28
C ALA A 11 -18.11 -23.39 -4.20
N LEU A 12 -18.11 -22.08 -4.11
CA LEU A 12 -17.21 -21.32 -3.19
C LEU A 12 -17.89 -20.86 -1.88
N PHE A 13 -19.15 -21.15 -1.65
CA PHE A 13 -19.88 -20.70 -0.46
C PHE A 13 -19.84 -21.68 0.72
N GLY A 14 -18.91 -22.64 0.73
CA GLY A 14 -18.92 -23.73 1.72
C GLY A 14 -18.17 -23.48 3.03
N GLN A 15 -17.31 -22.46 3.17
CA GLN A 15 -16.40 -22.41 4.32
C GLN A 15 -16.26 -21.06 5.06
N GLY A 16 -17.12 -20.12 4.83
CA GLY A 16 -17.19 -18.89 5.63
C GLY A 16 -16.51 -17.69 4.96
N PHE A 17 -17.13 -16.57 5.17
CA PHE A 17 -16.69 -15.24 4.81
C PHE A 17 -16.48 -14.48 6.10
N LYS A 18 -15.35 -13.77 6.23
CA LYS A 18 -15.11 -12.85 7.32
C LYS A 18 -14.83 -11.47 6.81
N PHE A 19 -15.46 -10.53 7.46
CA PHE A 19 -15.30 -9.12 7.17
C PHE A 19 -14.51 -8.44 8.29
N GLY A 20 -13.82 -7.34 8.02
CA GLY A 20 -13.09 -6.64 9.04
C GLY A 20 -12.84 -5.19 8.70
N VAL A 21 -12.48 -4.44 9.73
CA VAL A 21 -12.02 -3.05 9.64
C VAL A 21 -10.61 -2.99 10.17
N LYS A 22 -9.75 -2.26 9.46
CA LYS A 22 -8.36 -2.09 9.86
C LYS A 22 -7.92 -0.65 9.84
N PHE A 23 -6.97 -0.33 10.72
CA PHE A 23 -6.18 0.89 10.71
C PHE A 23 -4.72 0.52 10.95
N ASP A 24 -3.89 0.63 9.92
CA ASP A 24 -2.49 0.26 9.98
C ASP A 24 -1.63 1.54 9.93
N PRO A 25 -0.97 1.96 11.02
CA PRO A 25 0.13 2.92 10.94
C PRO A 25 1.24 2.39 10.04
N VAL A 26 1.81 3.25 9.20
CA VAL A 26 2.81 2.86 8.21
C VAL A 26 4.04 3.74 8.33
N ILE A 27 5.22 3.12 8.34
CA ILE A 27 6.48 3.82 8.10
C ILE A 27 6.80 3.63 6.63
N THR A 28 6.95 4.73 5.89
CA THR A 28 7.17 4.70 4.44
C THR A 28 8.42 5.49 4.07
N TRP A 29 9.19 4.98 3.11
CA TRP A 29 10.34 5.66 2.53
C TRP A 29 10.44 5.37 1.04
N LEU A 30 10.95 6.33 0.30
CA LEU A 30 11.16 6.24 -1.13
C LEU A 30 12.56 5.73 -1.44
N ARG A 31 12.72 5.07 -2.57
CA ARG A 31 13.98 4.62 -3.12
C ARG A 31 14.03 4.98 -4.61
N SER A 32 15.15 5.55 -5.04
CA SER A 32 15.48 5.76 -6.45
C SER A 32 16.50 4.72 -6.91
N ASP A 33 16.53 4.44 -8.20
CA ASP A 33 17.55 3.61 -8.86
C ASP A 33 18.72 4.44 -9.42
N VAL A 34 18.63 5.77 -9.34
CA VAL A 34 19.65 6.71 -9.82
C VAL A 34 20.45 7.26 -8.64
N SER A 35 21.75 7.35 -8.80
CA SER A 35 22.69 7.86 -7.77
C SER A 35 22.49 9.34 -7.42
N ASP A 36 21.92 10.10 -8.34
CA ASP A 36 21.68 11.54 -8.15
C ASP A 36 20.46 11.88 -7.29
N VAL A 37 19.63 10.86 -6.98
CA VAL A 37 18.42 11.00 -6.16
C VAL A 37 18.54 10.11 -4.93
N LEU A 38 18.79 10.73 -3.80
CA LEU A 38 19.03 10.02 -2.54
C LEU A 38 17.79 10.03 -1.65
N PRO A 39 17.41 8.88 -1.07
CA PRO A 39 16.41 8.84 -0.02
C PRO A 39 16.94 9.58 1.21
N GLU A 40 16.19 10.56 1.72
CA GLU A 40 16.64 11.35 2.85
C GLU A 40 15.85 11.08 4.12
N GLN A 41 14.52 11.03 4.03
CA GLN A 41 13.69 10.90 5.22
C GLN A 41 12.48 9.99 4.97
N ALA A 42 12.29 9.05 5.91
CA ALA A 42 11.06 8.28 6.02
C ALA A 42 9.92 9.14 6.56
N ARG A 43 8.68 8.75 6.26
CA ARG A 43 7.48 9.42 6.75
C ARG A 43 6.56 8.43 7.45
N LEU A 44 5.73 8.97 8.34
CA LEU A 44 4.58 8.27 8.86
C LEU A 44 3.40 8.45 7.91
N GLY A 45 2.79 7.36 7.54
CA GLY A 45 1.55 7.26 6.78
C GLY A 45 0.54 6.42 7.52
N PHE A 46 -0.56 6.11 6.85
CA PHE A 46 -1.58 5.21 7.37
C PHE A 46 -2.26 4.42 6.23
N ASP A 47 -2.86 3.31 6.59
CA ASP A 47 -3.70 2.48 5.71
C ASP A 47 -4.97 2.11 6.47
N LEU A 48 -6.08 2.73 6.10
CA LEU A 48 -7.39 2.58 6.74
C LEU A 48 -8.37 1.98 5.76
N GLY A 49 -9.14 0.97 6.18
CA GLY A 49 -10.19 0.44 5.32
C GLY A 49 -10.79 -0.87 5.78
N LEU A 50 -11.41 -1.52 4.82
CA LEU A 50 -12.16 -2.74 4.98
C LEU A 50 -11.35 -3.93 4.46
N THR A 51 -11.50 -5.08 5.13
CA THR A 51 -10.91 -6.34 4.71
C THR A 51 -12.00 -7.39 4.57
N ALA A 52 -11.77 -8.33 3.67
CA ALA A 52 -12.67 -9.45 3.41
C ALA A 52 -11.84 -10.71 3.18
N ASP A 53 -12.06 -11.73 3.99
CA ASP A 53 -11.39 -13.02 3.92
C ASP A 53 -12.39 -14.08 3.42
N PHE A 54 -12.14 -14.65 2.25
CA PHE A 54 -12.90 -15.75 1.67
C PHE A 54 -12.18 -17.06 1.94
N TYR A 55 -12.70 -17.89 2.83
CA TYR A 55 -12.08 -19.13 3.23
C TYR A 55 -12.24 -20.21 2.15
N LEU A 56 -11.13 -20.63 1.57
CA LEU A 56 -11.07 -21.74 0.61
C LEU A 56 -10.96 -23.10 1.33
N ALA A 57 -10.34 -23.08 2.51
CA ALA A 57 -10.20 -24.22 3.42
C ALA A 57 -10.02 -23.69 4.85
N ARG A 58 -10.00 -24.59 5.84
CA ARG A 58 -9.87 -24.21 7.26
C ARG A 58 -8.69 -23.28 7.55
N ASN A 59 -7.58 -23.47 6.84
CA ASN A 59 -6.31 -22.79 7.07
C ASN A 59 -5.90 -21.84 5.95
N TYR A 60 -6.72 -21.72 4.90
CA TYR A 60 -6.41 -20.94 3.70
C TYR A 60 -7.56 -20.01 3.37
N ALA A 61 -7.27 -18.76 3.19
CA ALA A 61 -8.24 -17.77 2.75
C ALA A 61 -7.66 -16.92 1.61
N PHE A 62 -8.52 -16.53 0.70
CA PHE A 62 -8.28 -15.43 -0.21
C PHE A 62 -8.65 -14.14 0.50
N ALA A 63 -7.67 -13.29 0.75
CA ALA A 63 -7.85 -12.02 1.44
C ALA A 63 -7.86 -10.88 0.44
N THR A 64 -8.85 -10.01 0.54
CA THR A 64 -8.99 -8.79 -0.25
C THR A 64 -9.53 -7.66 0.60
N GLY A 65 -9.86 -6.53 -0.02
CA GLY A 65 -10.41 -5.39 0.70
C GLY A 65 -10.35 -4.12 -0.11
N MET A 66 -10.67 -3.01 0.52
CA MET A 66 -10.50 -1.68 -0.03
C MET A 66 -10.00 -0.75 1.07
N THR A 67 -8.87 -0.10 0.82
CA THR A 67 -8.26 0.78 1.82
C THR A 67 -7.83 2.11 1.23
N LEU A 68 -7.88 3.14 2.05
CA LEU A 68 -7.26 4.43 1.78
C LEU A 68 -5.85 4.41 2.37
N TYR A 69 -4.87 4.41 1.49
CA TYR A 69 -3.46 4.27 1.83
C TYR A 69 -2.71 5.57 1.57
N ASN A 70 -2.02 6.07 2.59
CA ASN A 70 -1.18 7.26 2.52
C ASN A 70 0.30 6.86 2.60
N THR A 71 1.08 7.26 1.62
CA THR A 71 2.51 6.96 1.49
C THR A 71 3.30 8.17 1.06
N GLY A 72 4.61 8.08 1.12
CA GLY A 72 5.51 9.13 0.64
C GLY A 72 6.91 9.02 1.25
N GLY A 73 7.66 10.09 1.12
CA GLY A 73 9.02 10.19 1.62
C GLY A 73 9.68 11.47 1.12
N THR A 74 10.87 11.74 1.61
CA THR A 74 11.68 12.88 1.16
C THR A 74 12.85 12.36 0.32
N LEU A 75 12.99 12.91 -0.87
CA LEU A 75 14.11 12.69 -1.77
C LEU A 75 14.96 13.96 -1.86
N LYS A 76 16.27 13.79 -1.95
CA LYS A 76 17.25 14.84 -2.17
C LYS A 76 17.85 14.66 -3.55
N TYR A 77 17.79 15.71 -4.35
CA TYR A 77 18.30 15.76 -5.72
C TYR A 77 19.68 16.42 -5.75
N THR A 78 20.72 15.65 -6.05
CA THR A 78 22.12 16.11 -5.99
C THR A 78 22.43 17.10 -7.12
N SER A 79 21.95 16.82 -8.33
CA SER A 79 22.25 17.61 -9.53
C SER A 79 21.21 18.69 -9.85
N GLY A 80 20.09 18.77 -9.10
CA GLY A 80 18.95 19.62 -9.40
C GLY A 80 18.10 19.09 -10.56
N ILE A 81 16.89 19.61 -10.70
CA ILE A 81 15.96 19.28 -11.78
C ILE A 81 15.42 20.58 -12.39
N THR A 82 15.49 20.68 -13.70
CA THR A 82 15.00 21.88 -14.43
C THR A 82 13.51 21.80 -14.75
N ASN A 83 12.90 20.60 -14.78
CA ASN A 83 11.57 20.38 -15.33
C ASN A 83 10.66 19.58 -14.38
N PHE A 84 10.69 19.84 -13.08
CA PHE A 84 9.78 19.22 -12.12
C PHE A 84 8.33 19.69 -12.39
N ARG A 85 7.43 18.74 -12.64
CA ARG A 85 6.04 19.01 -13.03
C ARG A 85 5.14 19.26 -11.83
N ALA A 86 4.88 20.52 -11.53
CA ALA A 86 3.84 20.93 -10.60
C ALA A 86 2.58 21.39 -11.37
N LYS A 87 1.43 21.44 -10.70
CA LYS A 87 0.17 21.87 -11.32
C LYS A 87 0.22 23.27 -11.97
N ASN A 88 1.07 24.14 -11.45
CA ASN A 88 1.22 25.52 -11.93
C ASN A 88 2.33 25.67 -12.99
N GLY A 89 2.84 24.57 -13.53
CA GLY A 89 3.92 24.56 -14.52
C GLY A 89 5.18 23.87 -14.02
N ASN A 90 6.21 23.89 -14.83
CA ASN A 90 7.51 23.32 -14.45
C ASN A 90 8.21 24.23 -13.44
N VAL A 91 8.65 23.66 -12.33
CA VAL A 91 9.38 24.34 -11.27
C VAL A 91 10.81 23.79 -11.24
N PRO A 92 11.85 24.63 -11.28
CA PRO A 92 13.22 24.17 -11.14
C PRO A 92 13.48 23.78 -9.67
N ILE A 93 14.13 22.65 -9.45
CA ILE A 93 14.66 22.24 -8.16
C ILE A 93 16.17 22.45 -8.21
N GLU A 94 16.67 23.27 -7.29
CA GLU A 94 18.09 23.57 -7.19
C GLU A 94 18.91 22.32 -6.83
N PRO A 95 20.21 22.30 -7.17
CA PRO A 95 21.11 21.25 -6.68
C PRO A 95 21.05 21.15 -5.16
N HIS A 96 21.01 19.92 -4.63
CA HIS A 96 20.81 19.58 -3.22
C HIS A 96 19.41 19.92 -2.69
N GLY A 97 18.46 20.31 -3.55
CA GLY A 97 17.07 20.53 -3.20
C GLY A 97 16.37 19.27 -2.72
N LYS A 98 15.41 19.45 -1.82
CA LYS A 98 14.62 18.36 -1.23
C LYS A 98 13.19 18.44 -1.72
N VAL A 99 12.65 17.29 -2.11
CA VAL A 99 11.24 17.13 -2.46
C VAL A 99 10.62 16.10 -1.53
N THR A 100 9.59 16.52 -0.81
CA THR A 100 8.81 15.64 0.05
C THR A 100 7.50 15.30 -0.63
N TYR A 101 7.32 14.04 -0.95
CA TYR A 101 6.10 13.52 -1.55
C TYR A 101 5.11 13.03 -0.49
N ASN A 102 3.84 13.31 -0.73
CA ASN A 102 2.71 12.80 0.03
C ASN A 102 1.63 12.33 -0.95
N VAL A 103 1.47 11.02 -1.07
CA VAL A 103 0.58 10.42 -2.07
C VAL A 103 -0.46 9.57 -1.38
N GLN A 104 -1.71 9.74 -1.81
CA GLN A 104 -2.83 8.92 -1.35
C GLN A 104 -3.31 8.02 -2.47
N TYR A 105 -3.53 6.75 -2.13
CA TYR A 105 -4.06 5.73 -3.01
C TYR A 105 -5.31 5.08 -2.43
N VAL A 106 -6.22 4.68 -3.30
CA VAL A 106 -7.14 3.58 -3.01
C VAL A 106 -6.42 2.30 -3.38
N LYS A 107 -6.26 1.41 -2.41
CA LYS A 107 -5.55 0.13 -2.54
C LYS A 107 -6.54 -1.01 -2.42
N ILE A 108 -6.44 -2.00 -3.30
CA ILE A 108 -7.27 -3.21 -3.33
C ILE A 108 -6.32 -4.41 -3.18
N PRO A 109 -6.00 -4.85 -1.94
CA PRO A 109 -5.12 -5.98 -1.74
C PRO A 109 -5.73 -7.26 -2.29
N VAL A 110 -4.88 -8.11 -2.88
CA VAL A 110 -5.22 -9.44 -3.38
C VAL A 110 -4.17 -10.40 -2.84
N ALA A 111 -4.52 -11.18 -1.83
CA ALA A 111 -3.55 -11.97 -1.10
C ALA A 111 -4.06 -13.38 -0.77
N MET A 112 -3.13 -14.30 -0.64
CA MET A 112 -3.33 -15.57 0.03
C MET A 112 -2.99 -15.41 1.52
N LYS A 113 -3.92 -15.79 2.38
CA LYS A 113 -3.77 -15.80 3.83
C LYS A 113 -3.73 -17.23 4.34
N LEU A 114 -2.67 -17.55 5.05
CA LEU A 114 -2.46 -18.82 5.72
C LEU A 114 -2.72 -18.62 7.21
N LYS A 115 -3.43 -19.57 7.84
CA LYS A 115 -3.78 -19.50 9.27
C LYS A 115 -3.50 -20.82 9.97
N THR A 116 -3.10 -20.74 11.23
CA THR A 116 -3.06 -21.92 12.09
C THR A 116 -4.45 -22.31 12.56
N HIS A 117 -4.58 -23.48 13.16
CA HIS A 117 -5.72 -23.76 14.01
C HIS A 117 -5.73 -22.86 15.23
N LEU A 118 -6.87 -22.78 15.91
CA LEU A 118 -7.01 -22.04 17.16
C LEU A 118 -6.11 -22.68 18.24
N ILE A 119 -5.19 -21.88 18.78
CA ILE A 119 -4.29 -22.26 19.86
C ILE A 119 -4.66 -21.42 21.08
N GLY A 120 -5.44 -22.00 21.98
CA GLY A 120 -6.08 -21.23 23.04
C GLY A 120 -7.10 -20.24 22.47
N ARG A 121 -6.82 -18.96 22.53
CA ARG A 121 -7.61 -17.87 21.92
C ARG A 121 -6.92 -17.22 20.73
N PHE A 122 -5.78 -17.74 20.31
CA PHE A 122 -4.95 -17.14 19.27
C PHE A 122 -4.98 -17.96 17.98
N VAL A 123 -5.01 -17.27 16.86
CA VAL A 123 -4.77 -17.81 15.53
C VAL A 123 -3.64 -17.01 14.90
N TYR A 124 -2.55 -17.68 14.56
CA TYR A 124 -1.44 -17.04 13.84
C TYR A 124 -1.71 -17.07 12.34
N SER A 125 -1.29 -16.03 11.65
CA SER A 125 -1.50 -15.91 10.23
C SER A 125 -0.27 -15.37 9.52
N ALA A 126 -0.10 -15.80 8.27
CA ALA A 126 0.82 -15.19 7.32
C ALA A 126 0.04 -14.84 6.04
N ASN A 127 0.42 -13.77 5.38
CA ASN A 127 -0.17 -13.38 4.10
C ASN A 127 0.91 -12.98 3.10
N LEU A 128 0.64 -13.27 1.85
CA LEU A 128 1.45 -12.87 0.71
C LEU A 128 0.51 -12.46 -0.42
N GLY A 129 0.77 -11.32 -1.03
CA GLY A 129 -0.12 -10.84 -2.09
C GLY A 129 0.42 -9.66 -2.86
N PHE A 130 -0.45 -9.15 -3.73
CA PHE A 130 -0.24 -7.97 -4.54
C PHE A 130 -1.22 -6.88 -4.14
N ASP A 131 -0.78 -5.64 -4.32
CA ASP A 131 -1.52 -4.44 -3.98
C ASP A 131 -1.66 -3.53 -5.20
N PRO A 132 -2.64 -3.75 -6.08
CA PRO A 132 -3.01 -2.74 -7.06
C PRO A 132 -3.56 -1.49 -6.37
N MET A 133 -3.10 -0.33 -6.84
CA MET A 133 -3.37 0.97 -6.23
C MET A 133 -3.72 2.00 -7.29
N ILE A 134 -4.74 2.81 -6.99
CA ILE A 134 -5.19 3.93 -7.82
C ILE A 134 -4.94 5.22 -7.03
N ARG A 135 -4.20 6.16 -7.63
CA ARG A 135 -3.92 7.45 -6.99
C ARG A 135 -5.17 8.32 -6.89
N VAL A 136 -5.44 8.81 -5.69
CA VAL A 136 -6.49 9.78 -5.39
C VAL A 136 -5.93 11.19 -5.31
N SER A 137 -4.77 11.35 -4.66
CA SER A 137 -4.14 12.65 -4.45
C SER A 137 -2.62 12.50 -4.44
N ALA A 138 -1.93 13.50 -4.97
CA ALA A 138 -0.48 13.61 -4.85
C ALA A 138 -0.09 15.05 -4.56
N LYS A 139 0.61 15.26 -3.47
CA LYS A 139 1.11 16.55 -3.02
C LYS A 139 2.62 16.49 -2.82
N GLY A 140 3.29 17.58 -3.09
CA GLY A 140 4.72 17.76 -2.87
C GLY A 140 5.01 19.02 -2.07
N ASN A 141 6.07 18.99 -1.28
CA ASN A 141 6.64 20.16 -0.63
C ASN A 141 8.07 20.33 -1.14
N PHE A 142 8.39 21.50 -1.68
CA PHE A 142 9.71 21.84 -2.21
C PHE A 142 9.91 23.37 -2.20
N ASN A 143 11.15 23.85 -2.11
CA ASN A 143 11.53 25.27 -2.20
C ASN A 143 10.65 26.22 -1.36
N ASN A 144 10.37 25.88 -0.08
CA ASN A 144 9.48 26.62 0.83
C ASN A 144 7.99 26.62 0.44
N GLU A 145 7.61 26.02 -0.68
CA GLU A 145 6.21 25.80 -1.04
C GLU A 145 5.69 24.50 -0.44
N THR A 146 4.50 24.54 0.13
CA THR A 146 3.86 23.40 0.80
C THR A 146 2.55 23.01 0.13
N ASN A 147 2.26 21.71 0.12
CA ASN A 147 1.00 21.15 -0.41
C ASN A 147 0.73 21.43 -1.89
N MET A 148 1.77 21.64 -2.69
CA MET A 148 1.63 21.77 -4.14
C MET A 148 1.14 20.46 -4.75
N SER A 149 0.17 20.55 -5.68
CA SER A 149 -0.27 19.37 -6.40
C SER A 149 0.82 18.93 -7.39
N VAL A 150 1.29 17.71 -7.23
CA VAL A 150 2.25 17.02 -8.11
C VAL A 150 1.61 15.85 -8.84
N SER A 151 0.30 15.93 -9.09
CA SER A 151 -0.45 14.87 -9.76
C SER A 151 0.06 14.58 -11.17
N ASP A 152 0.62 15.58 -11.85
CA ASP A 152 1.17 15.39 -13.19
C ASP A 152 2.50 14.65 -13.19
N GLU A 153 3.21 14.65 -12.07
CA GLU A 153 4.47 13.92 -11.85
C GLU A 153 4.25 12.46 -11.44
N ILE A 154 3.21 12.19 -10.66
CA ILE A 154 2.96 10.86 -10.09
C ILE A 154 2.07 10.02 -11.02
N ASN A 155 2.38 8.74 -11.18
CA ASN A 155 1.58 7.81 -11.96
C ASN A 155 0.19 7.58 -11.33
N PHE A 156 -0.83 7.44 -12.18
CA PHE A 156 -2.20 7.19 -11.75
C PHE A 156 -2.39 5.79 -11.16
N LEU A 157 -1.73 4.80 -11.76
CA LEU A 157 -1.74 3.41 -11.30
C LEU A 157 -0.41 3.06 -10.68
N ASN A 158 -0.43 2.31 -9.60
CA ASN A 158 0.74 1.72 -8.99
C ASN A 158 0.43 0.29 -8.56
N MET A 159 1.45 -0.51 -8.34
CA MET A 159 1.33 -1.88 -7.88
C MET A 159 2.50 -2.23 -6.97
N GLY A 160 2.20 -2.91 -5.88
CA GLY A 160 3.17 -3.46 -4.96
C GLY A 160 2.94 -4.94 -4.70
N TRP A 161 3.84 -5.56 -3.97
CA TRP A 161 3.66 -6.85 -3.34
C TRP A 161 3.87 -6.69 -1.83
N HIS A 162 3.21 -7.51 -1.06
CA HIS A 162 3.40 -7.52 0.39
C HIS A 162 3.54 -8.93 0.94
N ILE A 163 4.26 -9.01 2.04
CA ILE A 163 4.28 -10.17 2.92
C ILE A 163 4.04 -9.70 4.35
N GLY A 164 3.26 -10.46 5.09
CA GLY A 164 2.93 -10.10 6.47
C GLY A 164 2.70 -11.31 7.35
N ILE A 165 2.87 -11.09 8.62
CA ILE A 165 2.56 -12.04 9.69
C ILE A 165 1.69 -11.35 10.74
N GLY A 166 0.86 -12.11 11.42
CA GLY A 166 0.01 -11.56 12.46
C GLY A 166 -0.65 -12.60 13.32
N THR A 167 -1.40 -12.11 14.26
CA THR A 167 -2.21 -12.95 15.17
C THR A 167 -3.61 -12.36 15.28
N GLU A 168 -4.58 -13.25 15.38
CA GLU A 168 -5.97 -12.93 15.68
C GLU A 168 -6.28 -13.45 17.10
N TYR A 169 -6.80 -12.59 17.94
CA TYR A 169 -7.25 -12.93 19.29
C TYR A 169 -8.78 -13.02 19.29
N SER A 170 -9.33 -14.22 19.55
CA SER A 170 -10.78 -14.42 19.61
C SER A 170 -11.37 -13.74 20.82
N LEU A 171 -12.33 -12.84 20.58
CA LEU A 171 -13.11 -12.16 21.61
C LEU A 171 -14.36 -12.93 22.01
N GLY A 172 -14.67 -13.99 21.27
CA GLY A 172 -15.86 -14.82 21.42
C GLY A 172 -16.79 -14.68 20.21
N GLY A 173 -17.50 -15.76 19.89
CA GLY A 173 -18.28 -15.83 18.66
C GLY A 173 -17.37 -15.74 17.42
N GLU A 174 -17.77 -14.95 16.45
CA GLU A 174 -17.02 -14.74 15.20
C GLU A 174 -16.07 -13.53 15.26
N VAL A 175 -16.12 -12.74 16.35
CA VAL A 175 -15.35 -11.53 16.49
C VAL A 175 -13.93 -11.81 16.96
N ALA A 176 -12.95 -11.24 16.29
CA ALA A 176 -11.54 -11.31 16.67
C ALA A 176 -10.85 -9.97 16.48
N PHE A 177 -9.97 -9.63 17.42
CA PHE A 177 -9.01 -8.54 17.27
C PHE A 177 -7.79 -9.11 16.55
N PHE A 178 -7.27 -8.42 15.54
CA PHE A 178 -6.02 -8.81 14.90
C PHE A 178 -4.94 -7.75 15.04
N CYS A 179 -3.70 -8.21 15.18
CA CYS A 179 -2.51 -7.37 15.09
C CYS A 179 -1.39 -8.11 14.35
N GLY A 180 -0.45 -7.35 13.78
CA GLY A 180 0.64 -7.94 13.02
C GLY A 180 1.57 -6.93 12.41
N LEU A 181 2.51 -7.45 11.62
CA LEU A 181 3.46 -6.67 10.85
C LEU A 181 3.39 -7.09 9.37
N SER A 182 3.56 -6.14 8.48
CA SER A 182 3.66 -6.42 7.05
C SER A 182 4.66 -5.47 6.40
N VAL A 183 5.42 -5.99 5.45
CA VAL A 183 6.27 -5.19 4.57
C VAL A 183 5.67 -5.18 3.18
N MET A 184 5.70 -4.02 2.52
CA MET A 184 5.26 -3.86 1.14
C MET A 184 6.31 -3.09 0.35
N ASN A 185 6.57 -3.54 -0.87
CA ASN A 185 7.42 -2.85 -1.83
C ASN A 185 6.66 -2.64 -3.13
N THR A 186 6.70 -1.41 -3.67
CA THR A 186 6.16 -1.14 -5.00
C THR A 186 7.20 -1.46 -6.05
N PHE A 187 6.81 -2.11 -7.12
CA PHE A 187 7.67 -2.44 -8.25
C PHE A 187 7.33 -1.65 -9.52
N VAL A 188 6.21 -0.94 -9.52
CA VAL A 188 5.89 0.04 -10.55
C VAL A 188 6.47 1.38 -10.14
N ASP A 189 6.97 2.13 -11.11
CA ASP A 189 7.46 3.47 -10.88
C ASP A 189 6.36 4.38 -10.36
N MET A 190 6.65 5.10 -9.26
CA MET A 190 5.70 6.03 -8.68
C MET A 190 5.60 7.32 -9.47
N THR A 191 6.70 7.74 -10.09
CA THR A 191 6.79 8.95 -10.93
C THR A 191 6.62 8.63 -12.41
N LYS A 192 6.25 9.63 -13.20
CA LYS A 192 6.31 9.50 -14.65
C LYS A 192 7.76 9.57 -15.12
N PRO A 193 8.17 8.71 -16.07
CA PRO A 193 9.57 8.56 -16.42
C PRO A 193 10.12 9.88 -16.99
N MET A 194 10.95 10.53 -16.22
CA MET A 194 11.80 11.60 -16.71
C MET A 194 13.28 11.17 -16.74
N HIS A 195 13.78 10.48 -15.73
CA HIS A 195 15.18 9.99 -15.69
C HIS A 195 15.42 8.98 -14.57
N ASP A 196 14.50 8.82 -13.61
CA ASP A 196 14.67 8.00 -12.40
C ASP A 196 13.42 7.18 -12.11
N ARG A 197 13.62 5.98 -11.62
CA ARG A 197 12.57 5.11 -11.13
C ARG A 197 12.48 5.24 -9.62
N ILE A 198 11.34 5.73 -9.15
CA ILE A 198 11.06 5.89 -7.71
C ILE A 198 10.09 4.82 -7.25
N THR A 199 10.50 4.05 -6.27
CA THR A 199 9.70 3.00 -5.62
C THR A 199 9.49 3.33 -4.15
N SER A 200 8.41 2.81 -3.56
CA SER A 200 8.10 2.98 -2.14
C SER A 200 8.28 1.67 -1.39
N ASN A 201 8.97 1.75 -0.27
CA ASN A 201 9.09 0.68 0.72
C ASN A 201 8.30 1.05 1.95
N ASN A 202 7.60 0.09 2.55
CA ASN A 202 6.63 0.37 3.59
C ASN A 202 6.64 -0.73 4.65
N LEU A 203 6.59 -0.32 5.91
CA LEU A 203 6.41 -1.19 7.05
C LEU A 203 5.09 -0.84 7.74
N PHE A 204 4.16 -1.79 7.76
CA PHE A 204 2.83 -1.65 8.34
C PHE A 204 2.77 -2.29 9.72
N PHE A 205 2.20 -1.57 10.67
CA PHE A 205 1.76 -2.11 11.96
C PHE A 205 0.27 -2.38 11.83
N ARG A 206 -0.10 -3.63 11.59
CA ARG A 206 -1.47 -4.03 11.28
C ARG A 206 -2.29 -4.16 12.54
N ILE A 207 -3.44 -3.48 12.58
CA ILE A 207 -4.37 -3.51 13.69
C ILE A 207 -5.80 -3.47 13.15
N GLY A 208 -6.70 -4.27 13.72
CA GLY A 208 -8.10 -4.23 13.31
C GLY A 208 -8.98 -5.24 14.03
N VAL A 209 -10.23 -5.28 13.58
CA VAL A 209 -11.26 -6.19 14.08
C VAL A 209 -11.84 -6.95 12.91
N ILE A 210 -12.04 -8.26 13.09
CA ILE A 210 -12.68 -9.18 12.15
C ILE A 210 -13.97 -9.69 12.79
N PHE A 211 -15.02 -9.80 12.00
CA PHE A 211 -16.34 -10.29 12.40
C PHE A 211 -17.04 -11.05 11.27
#